data_9f3a8a002f3cc97df1cbae57bf3a8f40
#
_entry.id   9f3a8a002f3cc97df1cbae57bf3a8f40
#
_cell.length_a   1.000
_cell.length_b   1.000
_cell.length_c   1.000
_cell.angle_alpha   90.00
_cell.angle_beta   90.00
_cell.angle_gamma   90.00
#
_symmetry.space_group_name_H-M   'P 1'
#
loop_
_entity.id
_entity.type
_entity.pdbx_description
1 polymer ?
#
loop_
_entity_poly.entity_id
_entity_poly.type
_entity_poly.pdbx_seq_one_letter_code
_entity_poly.pdbx_strand_id
1 'polypeptide(L)'
;MKNRTWINMICTVLVLATFVYLFHDAVRNNRDRYDTETADEVVEQEKLELKAFLVRDEEYINQKTTGTVVPLIKDGMRVASGDAVARVCASDEDAANVSALLEAKESLARYQEISEQTELNALDMEKLNKTIDASFTELVRKSNSGDFSELGRNIEELENKLASKQILTEGTIELTAKFNELNSKIQTLESKSINTSDVLAPLSGYYISNLDGYENAMDYNKISDLTVSKAEKLFEKKPGDVSGQMGKIVGSYKWYLVTVMDSKYSLLMSEGEKMKINMPYYGFKNVEVVVEKISTTQNDKVAVAFSCNMMNETYANMRTEDIELVFKEYTGYKINSSAIRREKDEKGKEVDVVYILRGDIMNARVIDIIYDAGDYV
;
A
#
# COMPACT_ATOMS: atom_id res chain seq x y z
N MET A 1 25.68 27.16 -81.91
CA MET A 1 25.70 25.76 -81.39
C MET A 1 26.61 25.55 -80.17
N LYS A 2 27.66 26.35 -79.96
CA LYS A 2 28.65 26.19 -78.88
C LYS A 2 28.06 26.41 -77.44
N ASN A 3 27.05 27.25 -77.22
CA ASN A 3 26.49 27.55 -75.89
C ASN A 3 25.55 26.43 -75.36
N ARG A 4 24.92 25.68 -76.28
CA ARG A 4 23.92 24.66 -75.88
C ARG A 4 24.66 23.38 -75.37
N THR A 5 25.82 23.05 -75.88
CA THR A 5 26.65 21.96 -75.40
C THR A 5 27.24 22.24 -74.02
N TRP A 6 27.61 23.51 -73.75
CA TRP A 6 28.14 23.92 -72.44
C TRP A 6 27.09 23.90 -71.35
N ILE A 7 25.87 24.31 -71.65
CA ILE A 7 24.70 24.22 -70.69
C ILE A 7 24.38 22.79 -70.39
N ASN A 8 24.34 21.91 -71.41
CA ASN A 8 24.07 20.49 -71.17
C ASN A 8 25.17 19.84 -70.32
N MET A 9 26.43 20.21 -70.49
CA MET A 9 27.54 19.69 -69.68
C MET A 9 27.44 20.14 -68.21
N ILE A 10 27.05 21.40 -67.95
CA ILE A 10 26.83 21.93 -66.59
C ILE A 10 25.65 21.19 -65.95
N CYS A 11 24.53 21.02 -66.68
CA CYS A 11 23.38 20.25 -66.15
C CYS A 11 23.73 18.82 -65.83
N THR A 12 24.54 18.13 -66.66
CA THR A 12 24.96 16.76 -66.38
C THR A 12 25.84 16.67 -65.13
N VAL A 13 26.76 17.63 -64.93
CA VAL A 13 27.61 17.73 -63.74
C VAL A 13 26.77 17.98 -62.47
N LEU A 14 25.81 18.87 -62.58
CA LEU A 14 24.87 19.16 -61.46
C LEU A 14 24.06 17.91 -61.09
N VAL A 15 23.51 17.19 -62.05
CA VAL A 15 22.76 15.95 -61.83
C VAL A 15 23.64 14.89 -61.20
N LEU A 16 24.87 14.74 -61.66
CA LEU A 16 25.85 13.80 -61.05
C LEU A 16 26.21 14.21 -59.62
N ALA A 17 26.42 15.51 -59.38
CA ALA A 17 26.72 16.00 -58.02
C ALA A 17 25.54 15.78 -57.05
N THR A 18 24.29 16.01 -57.49
CA THR A 18 23.10 15.71 -56.69
C THR A 18 22.92 14.23 -56.46
N PHE A 19 23.25 13.40 -57.44
CA PHE A 19 23.18 11.93 -57.28
C PHE A 19 24.23 11.43 -56.29
N VAL A 20 25.46 11.92 -56.35
CA VAL A 20 26.52 11.61 -55.40
C VAL A 20 26.16 12.11 -54.00
N TYR A 21 25.56 13.27 -53.87
CA TYR A 21 25.09 13.81 -52.59
C TYR A 21 23.98 12.92 -51.99
N LEU A 22 22.94 12.60 -52.77
CA LEU A 22 21.84 11.76 -52.33
C LEU A 22 22.32 10.32 -52.01
N PHE A 23 23.28 9.79 -52.79
CA PHE A 23 23.85 8.46 -52.49
C PHE A 23 24.68 8.50 -51.22
N HIS A 24 25.48 9.55 -51.02
CA HIS A 24 26.23 9.75 -49.78
C HIS A 24 25.31 9.92 -48.58
N ASP A 25 24.20 10.68 -48.71
CA ASP A 25 23.20 10.88 -47.66
C ASP A 25 22.42 9.61 -47.39
N ALA A 26 22.05 8.82 -48.40
CA ALA A 26 21.42 7.51 -48.26
C ALA A 26 22.34 6.49 -47.57
N VAL A 27 23.65 6.46 -47.94
CA VAL A 27 24.61 5.61 -47.26
C VAL A 27 24.87 6.05 -45.83
N ARG A 28 24.90 7.36 -45.58
CA ARG A 28 25.05 7.94 -44.24
C ARG A 28 23.81 7.67 -43.35
N ASN A 29 22.61 7.76 -43.91
CA ASN A 29 21.35 7.53 -43.23
C ASN A 29 21.04 6.04 -43.04
N ASN A 30 21.66 5.16 -43.83
CA ASN A 30 21.53 3.71 -43.74
C ASN A 30 22.69 3.05 -42.98
N ARG A 31 23.55 3.84 -42.32
CA ARG A 31 24.49 3.35 -41.33
C ARG A 31 23.68 2.86 -40.15
N ASP A 32 23.82 1.61 -39.85
CA ASP A 32 23.25 0.81 -38.80
C ASP A 32 22.64 1.64 -37.66
N ARG A 33 21.31 1.79 -37.67
CA ARG A 33 20.60 2.24 -36.49
C ARG A 33 20.67 1.08 -35.52
N TYR A 34 21.57 1.21 -34.56
CA TYR A 34 21.59 0.26 -33.45
C TYR A 34 20.23 0.37 -32.75
N ASP A 35 19.60 -0.77 -32.58
CA ASP A 35 18.40 -0.84 -31.73
C ASP A 35 18.89 -0.68 -30.30
N THR A 36 18.49 0.42 -29.66
CA THR A 36 18.97 0.78 -28.32
C THR A 36 17.80 0.84 -27.36
N GLU A 37 17.99 0.30 -26.18
CA GLU A 37 17.07 0.32 -25.07
C GLU A 37 17.70 1.07 -23.90
N THR A 38 16.88 1.77 -23.11
CA THR A 38 17.34 2.39 -21.87
C THR A 38 17.36 1.33 -20.79
N ALA A 39 18.49 1.16 -20.12
CA ALA A 39 18.59 0.28 -18.96
C ALA A 39 18.08 1.04 -17.72
N ASP A 40 16.94 0.64 -17.21
CA ASP A 40 16.36 1.20 -15.98
C ASP A 40 16.87 0.44 -14.76
N GLU A 41 17.13 1.18 -13.68
CA GLU A 41 17.41 0.58 -12.39
C GLU A 41 16.13 -0.01 -11.81
N VAL A 42 16.16 -1.31 -11.51
CA VAL A 42 15.01 -2.05 -10.98
C VAL A 42 15.41 -2.85 -9.74
N VAL A 43 14.42 -3.16 -8.93
CA VAL A 43 14.54 -4.11 -7.82
C VAL A 43 13.69 -5.33 -8.17
N GLU A 44 14.36 -6.45 -8.46
CA GLU A 44 13.70 -7.73 -8.67
C GLU A 44 13.71 -8.55 -7.38
N GLN A 45 12.64 -9.31 -7.16
CA GLN A 45 12.46 -10.08 -5.94
C GLN A 45 12.29 -11.57 -6.27
N GLU A 46 13.10 -12.41 -5.64
CA GLU A 46 12.82 -13.83 -5.58
C GLU A 46 11.78 -14.09 -4.52
N LYS A 47 10.57 -14.45 -4.94
CA LYS A 47 9.40 -14.54 -4.09
C LYS A 47 8.62 -15.84 -4.29
N LEU A 48 7.91 -16.24 -3.24
CA LEU A 48 7.00 -17.38 -3.22
C LEU A 48 5.58 -16.89 -2.90
N GLU A 49 4.65 -17.18 -3.81
CA GLU A 49 3.24 -16.91 -3.59
C GLU A 49 2.66 -17.95 -2.62
N LEU A 50 1.99 -17.48 -1.60
CA LEU A 50 1.43 -18.28 -0.50
C LEU A 50 0.07 -17.75 -0.10
N LYS A 51 -0.78 -18.64 0.40
CA LYS A 51 -1.99 -18.25 1.11
C LYS A 51 -1.71 -18.24 2.60
N ALA A 52 -2.05 -17.15 3.28
CA ALA A 52 -1.84 -16.97 4.70
C ALA A 52 -3.15 -16.73 5.43
N PHE A 53 -3.26 -17.29 6.64
CA PHE A 53 -4.37 -17.06 7.56
C PHE A 53 -3.87 -16.16 8.70
N LEU A 54 -4.59 -15.07 8.99
CA LEU A 54 -4.23 -14.13 10.03
C LEU A 54 -4.83 -14.56 11.38
N VAL A 55 -3.95 -14.69 12.36
CA VAL A 55 -4.29 -15.03 13.75
C VAL A 55 -3.94 -13.85 14.64
N ARG A 56 -4.93 -13.34 15.36
CA ARG A 56 -4.82 -12.18 16.25
C ARG A 56 -5.34 -12.54 17.64
N ASP A 57 -4.96 -11.73 18.63
CA ASP A 57 -5.52 -11.77 19.98
C ASP A 57 -6.85 -11.01 19.95
N GLU A 58 -7.95 -11.71 19.74
CA GLU A 58 -9.28 -11.12 19.50
C GLU A 58 -10.26 -11.54 20.61
N GLU A 59 -10.98 -10.55 21.15
CA GLU A 59 -12.05 -10.80 22.12
C GLU A 59 -13.34 -10.14 21.66
N TYR A 60 -14.44 -10.88 21.69
CA TYR A 60 -15.77 -10.39 21.32
C TYR A 60 -16.33 -9.37 22.30
N ILE A 61 -17.04 -8.39 21.78
CA ILE A 61 -17.85 -7.46 22.53
C ILE A 61 -19.29 -7.97 22.49
N ASN A 62 -19.77 -8.49 23.61
CA ASN A 62 -21.09 -9.08 23.69
C ASN A 62 -22.18 -8.01 23.83
N GLN A 63 -23.22 -8.11 23.01
CA GLN A 63 -24.43 -7.32 23.17
C GLN A 63 -25.33 -7.95 24.27
N LYS A 64 -25.50 -7.21 25.36
CA LYS A 64 -26.34 -7.67 26.48
C LYS A 64 -27.79 -7.16 26.42
N THR A 65 -28.08 -6.20 25.55
CA THR A 65 -29.39 -5.53 25.44
C THR A 65 -29.87 -5.51 24.00
N THR A 66 -31.20 -5.62 23.82
CA THR A 66 -31.85 -5.45 22.52
C THR A 66 -31.99 -3.96 22.21
N GLY A 67 -31.73 -3.57 20.95
CA GLY A 67 -31.86 -2.20 20.49
C GLY A 67 -30.99 -1.93 19.27
N THR A 68 -31.04 -0.68 18.77
CA THR A 68 -30.21 -0.22 17.65
C THR A 68 -28.84 0.23 18.16
N VAL A 69 -27.80 -0.34 17.60
CA VAL A 69 -26.41 -0.08 18.01
C VAL A 69 -25.84 1.10 17.24
N VAL A 70 -25.25 2.05 17.95
CA VAL A 70 -24.50 3.18 17.39
C VAL A 70 -23.05 3.05 17.84
N PRO A 71 -22.08 2.87 16.93
CA PRO A 71 -20.67 2.91 17.28
C PRO A 71 -20.29 4.31 17.80
N LEU A 72 -19.54 4.37 18.89
CA LEU A 72 -19.01 5.63 19.45
C LEU A 72 -17.58 5.90 19.00
N ILE A 73 -16.90 4.88 18.51
CA ILE A 73 -15.49 4.88 18.15
C ILE A 73 -15.34 4.30 16.74
N LYS A 74 -14.44 4.87 15.96
CA LYS A 74 -14.11 4.38 14.61
C LYS A 74 -13.31 3.09 14.70
N ASP A 75 -13.47 2.25 13.70
CA ASP A 75 -12.67 1.04 13.52
C ASP A 75 -11.17 1.38 13.50
N GLY A 76 -10.36 0.50 14.07
CA GLY A 76 -8.92 0.70 14.17
C GLY A 76 -8.46 1.67 15.28
N MET A 77 -9.37 2.32 15.98
CA MET A 77 -9.02 3.19 17.11
C MET A 77 -8.67 2.38 18.36
N ARG A 78 -7.66 2.88 19.07
CA ARG A 78 -7.24 2.26 20.34
C ARG A 78 -8.13 2.70 21.49
N VAL A 79 -8.55 1.73 22.30
CA VAL A 79 -9.42 1.93 23.47
C VAL A 79 -8.78 1.33 24.72
N ALA A 80 -9.11 1.90 25.87
CA ALA A 80 -8.79 1.30 27.16
C ALA A 80 -9.91 0.35 27.61
N SER A 81 -9.59 -0.60 28.48
CA SER A 81 -10.59 -1.43 29.14
C SER A 81 -11.57 -0.55 29.92
N GLY A 82 -12.86 -0.74 29.69
CA GLY A 82 -13.93 0.05 30.28
C GLY A 82 -14.36 1.30 29.49
N ASP A 83 -13.67 1.63 28.39
CA ASP A 83 -14.14 2.69 27.50
C ASP A 83 -15.43 2.30 26.78
N ALA A 84 -16.35 3.26 26.59
CA ALA A 84 -17.57 3.04 25.83
C ALA A 84 -17.23 2.99 24.33
N VAL A 85 -17.46 1.84 23.70
CA VAL A 85 -17.14 1.60 22.27
C VAL A 85 -18.37 1.70 21.38
N ALA A 86 -19.54 1.44 21.94
CA ALA A 86 -20.82 1.56 21.24
C ALA A 86 -21.93 1.94 22.23
N ARG A 87 -23.06 2.38 21.71
CA ARG A 87 -24.26 2.70 22.46
C ARG A 87 -25.45 1.95 21.90
N VAL A 88 -26.17 1.24 22.75
CA VAL A 88 -27.42 0.59 22.39
C VAL A 88 -28.56 1.54 22.70
N CYS A 89 -29.33 1.89 21.68
CA CYS A 89 -30.47 2.78 21.75
C CYS A 89 -31.77 1.98 21.74
N ALA A 90 -32.76 2.40 22.57
CA ALA A 90 -34.03 1.69 22.68
C ALA A 90 -34.90 1.82 21.41
N SER A 91 -34.68 2.86 20.62
CA SER A 91 -35.38 3.11 19.36
C SER A 91 -34.48 3.62 18.26
N ASP A 92 -34.90 3.49 16.99
CA ASP A 92 -34.20 4.04 15.83
C ASP A 92 -34.11 5.57 15.88
N GLU A 93 -35.10 6.23 16.47
CA GLU A 93 -35.06 7.68 16.68
C GLU A 93 -33.96 8.08 17.67
N ASP A 94 -33.83 7.35 18.78
CA ASP A 94 -32.74 7.57 19.73
C ASP A 94 -31.37 7.33 19.05
N ALA A 95 -31.24 6.26 18.22
CA ALA A 95 -30.04 5.98 17.48
C ALA A 95 -29.68 7.10 16.50
N ALA A 96 -30.67 7.65 15.77
CA ALA A 96 -30.46 8.77 14.87
C ALA A 96 -30.01 10.04 15.63
N ASN A 97 -30.59 10.29 16.81
CA ASN A 97 -30.20 11.42 17.65
C ASN A 97 -28.75 11.28 18.17
N VAL A 98 -28.35 10.07 18.60
CA VAL A 98 -26.97 9.78 19.04
C VAL A 98 -26.00 9.95 17.88
N SER A 99 -26.29 9.40 16.71
CA SER A 99 -25.45 9.56 15.52
C SER A 99 -25.30 11.03 15.11
N ALA A 100 -26.40 11.78 15.07
CA ALA A 100 -26.36 13.20 14.73
C ALA A 100 -25.59 14.05 15.77
N LEU A 101 -25.61 13.66 17.06
CA LEU A 101 -24.80 14.28 18.10
C LEU A 101 -23.29 14.01 17.89
N LEU A 102 -22.93 12.78 17.60
CA LEU A 102 -21.54 12.41 17.33
C LEU A 102 -20.99 13.15 16.10
N GLU A 103 -21.73 13.16 15.00
CA GLU A 103 -21.37 13.89 13.79
C GLU A 103 -21.20 15.40 14.03
N ALA A 104 -22.10 16.00 14.82
CA ALA A 104 -22.01 17.41 15.14
C ALA A 104 -20.78 17.72 16.02
N LYS A 105 -20.46 16.87 17.01
CA LYS A 105 -19.27 17.01 17.86
C LYS A 105 -17.99 16.81 17.06
N GLU A 106 -17.93 15.80 16.19
CA GLU A 106 -16.79 15.57 15.33
C GLU A 106 -16.55 16.74 14.35
N SER A 107 -17.63 17.24 13.74
CA SER A 107 -17.57 18.42 12.88
C SER A 107 -17.06 19.64 13.64
N LEU A 108 -17.56 19.88 14.86
CA LEU A 108 -17.11 20.99 15.67
C LEU A 108 -15.63 20.88 16.02
N ALA A 109 -15.16 19.71 16.44
CA ALA A 109 -13.77 19.47 16.78
C ALA A 109 -12.87 19.69 15.55
N ARG A 110 -13.26 19.18 14.37
CA ARG A 110 -12.56 19.40 13.12
C ARG A 110 -12.45 20.88 12.77
N TYR A 111 -13.54 21.63 12.85
CA TYR A 111 -13.51 23.06 12.57
C TYR A 111 -12.65 23.84 13.58
N GLN A 112 -12.64 23.43 14.86
CA GLN A 112 -11.76 24.02 15.87
C GLN A 112 -10.29 23.79 15.57
N GLU A 113 -9.89 22.55 15.29
CA GLU A 113 -8.52 22.21 14.95
C GLU A 113 -8.02 22.97 13.70
N ILE A 114 -8.86 23.02 12.64
CA ILE A 114 -8.52 23.74 11.43
C ILE A 114 -8.43 25.24 11.69
N SER A 115 -9.31 25.81 12.53
CA SER A 115 -9.26 27.22 12.91
C SER A 115 -7.97 27.57 13.63
N GLU A 116 -7.54 26.76 14.59
CA GLU A 116 -6.27 26.94 15.32
C GLU A 116 -5.05 26.85 14.37
N GLN A 117 -5.04 25.87 13.48
CA GLN A 117 -3.97 25.73 12.47
C GLN A 117 -3.98 26.90 11.48
N THR A 118 -5.14 27.46 11.16
CA THR A 118 -5.30 28.55 10.20
C THR A 118 -4.86 29.89 10.80
N GLU A 119 -5.13 30.16 12.08
CA GLU A 119 -4.60 31.34 12.78
C GLU A 119 -3.07 31.37 12.81
N LEU A 120 -2.43 30.20 12.95
CA LEU A 120 -0.98 30.06 12.91
C LEU A 120 -0.40 30.24 11.49
N ASN A 121 -1.16 29.96 10.45
CA ASN A 121 -0.74 29.94 9.05
C ASN A 121 -1.40 31.03 8.17
N ALA A 122 -2.04 32.03 8.72
CA ALA A 122 -2.81 33.08 8.01
C ALA A 122 -2.02 33.89 6.95
N LEU A 123 -0.79 33.49 6.62
CA LEU A 123 0.16 34.30 5.87
C LEU A 123 0.28 34.00 4.39
N ASP A 124 -0.23 32.88 3.85
CA ASP A 124 0.02 32.61 2.43
C ASP A 124 -0.96 31.63 1.76
N MET A 125 -2.05 32.19 1.20
CA MET A 125 -3.01 31.44 0.37
C MET A 125 -2.32 30.73 -0.83
N GLU A 126 -1.28 31.37 -1.38
CA GLU A 126 -0.50 30.79 -2.48
C GLU A 126 0.27 29.54 -2.02
N LYS A 127 0.84 29.60 -0.82
CA LYS A 127 1.55 28.46 -0.22
C LYS A 127 0.56 27.32 0.08
N LEU A 128 -0.62 27.63 0.61
CA LEU A 128 -1.66 26.64 0.88
C LEU A 128 -2.13 25.95 -0.41
N ASN A 129 -2.38 26.70 -1.49
CA ASN A 129 -2.72 26.12 -2.79
C ASN A 129 -1.61 25.19 -3.31
N LYS A 130 -0.34 25.60 -3.21
CA LYS A 130 0.80 24.73 -3.59
C LYS A 130 0.86 23.44 -2.78
N THR A 131 0.56 23.50 -1.48
CA THR A 131 0.54 22.29 -0.63
C THR A 131 -0.65 21.38 -0.95
N ILE A 132 -1.81 21.93 -1.30
CA ILE A 132 -2.97 21.19 -1.79
C ILE A 132 -2.63 20.45 -3.10
N ASP A 133 -2.06 21.17 -4.08
CA ASP A 133 -1.66 20.60 -5.36
C ASP A 133 -0.61 19.50 -5.19
N ALA A 134 0.35 19.68 -4.28
CA ALA A 134 1.36 18.69 -3.95
C ALA A 134 0.74 17.43 -3.31
N SER A 135 -0.16 17.60 -2.34
CA SER A 135 -0.86 16.46 -1.70
C SER A 135 -1.73 15.71 -2.68
N PHE A 136 -2.45 16.41 -3.56
CA PHE A 136 -3.25 15.78 -4.60
C PHE A 136 -2.38 15.01 -5.61
N THR A 137 -1.27 15.61 -6.05
CA THR A 137 -0.32 14.96 -6.96
C THR A 137 0.28 13.70 -6.34
N GLU A 138 0.64 13.76 -5.05
CA GLU A 138 1.17 12.61 -4.32
C GLU A 138 0.12 11.50 -4.17
N LEU A 139 -1.14 11.85 -3.87
CA LEU A 139 -2.25 10.91 -3.81
C LEU A 139 -2.43 10.18 -5.16
N VAL A 140 -2.45 10.93 -6.26
CA VAL A 140 -2.57 10.37 -7.62
C VAL A 140 -1.36 9.49 -7.94
N ARG A 141 -0.14 9.92 -7.60
CA ARG A 141 1.08 9.15 -7.82
C ARG A 141 1.06 7.81 -7.09
N LYS A 142 0.70 7.81 -5.79
CA LYS A 142 0.58 6.61 -4.98
C LYS A 142 -0.53 5.69 -5.50
N SER A 143 -1.68 6.25 -5.85
CA SER A 143 -2.78 5.47 -6.45
C SER A 143 -2.36 4.79 -7.75
N ASN A 144 -1.66 5.49 -8.64
CA ASN A 144 -1.18 4.93 -9.91
C ASN A 144 -0.08 3.87 -9.72
N SER A 145 0.72 3.98 -8.67
CA SER A 145 1.74 2.98 -8.33
C SER A 145 1.17 1.76 -7.59
N GLY A 146 -0.13 1.76 -7.24
CA GLY A 146 -0.76 0.71 -6.45
C GLY A 146 -0.30 0.69 -4.98
N ASP A 147 0.27 1.79 -4.48
CA ASP A 147 0.65 1.93 -3.08
C ASP A 147 -0.49 2.57 -2.29
N PHE A 148 -1.32 1.73 -1.69
CA PHE A 148 -2.46 2.15 -0.87
C PHE A 148 -2.18 2.14 0.64
N SER A 149 -0.94 1.88 1.06
CA SER A 149 -0.56 1.71 2.47
C SER A 149 -0.91 2.89 3.38
N GLU A 150 -0.96 4.10 2.83
CA GLU A 150 -1.25 5.33 3.56
C GLU A 150 -2.41 6.13 2.94
N LEU A 151 -3.22 5.51 2.08
CA LEU A 151 -4.26 6.19 1.31
C LEU A 151 -5.24 6.97 2.20
N GLY A 152 -5.73 6.34 3.27
CA GLY A 152 -6.65 6.97 4.23
C GLY A 152 -6.06 8.24 4.85
N ARG A 153 -4.82 8.17 5.34
CA ARG A 153 -4.11 9.33 5.93
C ARG A 153 -3.88 10.44 4.90
N ASN A 154 -3.52 10.09 3.67
CA ASN A 154 -3.28 11.08 2.62
C ASN A 154 -4.58 11.78 2.19
N ILE A 155 -5.71 11.06 2.17
CA ILE A 155 -7.03 11.64 1.92
C ILE A 155 -7.41 12.60 3.06
N GLU A 156 -7.29 12.19 4.32
CA GLU A 156 -7.58 13.02 5.48
C GLU A 156 -6.73 14.30 5.50
N GLU A 157 -5.44 14.20 5.19
CA GLU A 157 -4.55 15.36 5.09
C GLU A 157 -4.98 16.33 3.99
N LEU A 158 -5.40 15.81 2.83
CA LEU A 158 -5.91 16.63 1.73
C LEU A 158 -7.25 17.31 2.11
N GLU A 159 -8.16 16.58 2.73
CA GLU A 159 -9.44 17.12 3.22
C GLU A 159 -9.21 18.25 4.24
N ASN A 160 -8.29 18.09 5.18
CA ASN A 160 -7.95 19.13 6.16
C ASN A 160 -7.38 20.39 5.50
N LYS A 161 -6.53 20.23 4.47
CA LYS A 161 -5.99 21.37 3.68
C LYS A 161 -7.09 22.09 2.88
N LEU A 162 -8.02 21.33 2.28
CA LEU A 162 -9.16 21.88 1.55
C LEU A 162 -10.10 22.64 2.49
N ALA A 163 -10.40 22.09 3.66
CA ALA A 163 -11.20 22.74 4.68
C ALA A 163 -10.51 24.01 5.21
N SER A 164 -9.18 24.00 5.41
CA SER A 164 -8.41 25.20 5.76
C SER A 164 -8.53 26.30 4.70
N LYS A 165 -8.45 25.92 3.41
CA LYS A 165 -8.65 26.84 2.29
C LYS A 165 -10.06 27.44 2.29
N GLN A 166 -11.08 26.63 2.54
CA GLN A 166 -12.47 27.06 2.61
C GLN A 166 -12.64 28.10 3.73
N ILE A 167 -12.14 27.83 4.93
CA ILE A 167 -12.20 28.74 6.08
C ILE A 167 -11.51 30.08 5.78
N LEU A 168 -10.32 30.05 5.15
CA LEU A 168 -9.59 31.26 4.75
C LEU A 168 -10.32 32.07 3.67
N THR A 169 -11.11 31.41 2.82
CA THR A 169 -11.82 32.04 1.72
C THR A 169 -13.16 32.62 2.18
N GLU A 170 -13.87 31.90 3.04
CA GLU A 170 -15.21 32.27 3.53
C GLU A 170 -15.15 33.32 4.65
N GLY A 171 -14.01 33.44 5.35
CA GLY A 171 -13.75 34.44 6.38
C GLY A 171 -14.27 34.09 7.76
N THR A 172 -13.85 34.87 8.77
CA THR A 172 -14.14 34.63 10.21
C THR A 172 -15.59 34.71 10.59
N ILE A 173 -16.42 35.47 9.86
CA ILE A 173 -17.85 35.65 10.15
C ILE A 173 -18.63 34.35 9.89
N GLU A 174 -18.35 33.70 8.76
CA GLU A 174 -19.04 32.47 8.35
C GLU A 174 -18.62 31.29 9.23
N LEU A 175 -17.34 31.23 9.63
CA LEU A 175 -16.81 30.25 10.59
C LEU A 175 -17.53 30.40 11.96
N THR A 176 -17.67 31.62 12.45
CA THR A 176 -18.39 31.89 13.73
C THR A 176 -19.84 31.47 13.65
N ALA A 177 -20.50 31.71 12.51
CA ALA A 177 -21.87 31.27 12.28
C ALA A 177 -21.97 29.73 12.31
N LYS A 178 -21.00 29.02 11.69
CA LYS A 178 -20.97 27.58 11.70
C LYS A 178 -20.72 26.99 13.09
N PHE A 179 -19.82 27.57 13.88
CA PHE A 179 -19.65 27.20 15.29
C PHE A 179 -20.92 27.35 16.08
N ASN A 180 -21.64 28.49 15.93
CA ASN A 180 -22.90 28.73 16.62
C ASN A 180 -23.99 27.74 16.21
N GLU A 181 -24.10 27.44 14.93
CA GLU A 181 -25.02 26.41 14.41
C GLU A 181 -24.72 25.03 15.02
N LEU A 182 -23.45 24.57 14.97
CA LEU A 182 -23.06 23.28 15.52
C LEU A 182 -23.27 23.21 17.04
N ASN A 183 -22.89 24.25 17.79
CA ASN A 183 -23.11 24.29 19.23
C ASN A 183 -24.60 24.25 19.57
N SER A 184 -25.46 25.00 18.84
CA SER A 184 -26.91 24.98 19.03
C SER A 184 -27.50 23.60 18.72
N LYS A 185 -27.02 22.95 17.66
CA LYS A 185 -27.43 21.59 17.31
C LYS A 185 -27.04 20.58 18.40
N ILE A 186 -25.80 20.65 18.91
CA ILE A 186 -25.30 19.83 20.01
C ILE A 186 -26.15 20.02 21.24
N GLN A 187 -26.40 21.27 21.68
CA GLN A 187 -27.21 21.58 22.85
C GLN A 187 -28.65 21.05 22.71
N THR A 188 -29.24 21.17 21.51
CA THR A 188 -30.57 20.66 21.23
C THR A 188 -30.63 19.14 21.35
N LEU A 189 -29.61 18.43 20.79
CA LEU A 189 -29.55 16.98 20.85
C LEU A 189 -29.23 16.46 22.25
N GLU A 190 -28.36 17.14 23.01
CA GLU A 190 -28.03 16.79 24.41
C GLU A 190 -29.20 17.00 25.37
N SER A 191 -30.12 17.95 25.06
CA SER A 191 -31.30 18.18 25.87
C SER A 191 -32.40 17.13 25.72
N LYS A 192 -32.30 16.26 24.68
CA LYS A 192 -33.24 15.16 24.48
C LYS A 192 -33.00 14.05 25.50
N SER A 193 -34.11 13.56 26.07
CA SER A 193 -34.03 12.35 26.92
C SER A 193 -33.92 11.11 26.03
N ILE A 194 -32.72 10.56 25.95
CA ILE A 194 -32.42 9.38 25.11
C ILE A 194 -32.25 8.17 26.01
N ASN A 195 -33.00 7.10 25.77
CA ASN A 195 -32.86 5.85 26.51
C ASN A 195 -31.79 4.99 25.87
N THR A 196 -30.63 4.96 26.53
CA THR A 196 -29.45 4.26 25.99
C THR A 196 -28.67 3.49 27.07
N SER A 197 -27.91 2.50 26.65
CA SER A 197 -26.93 1.85 27.50
C SER A 197 -25.59 1.75 26.74
N ASP A 198 -24.50 2.07 27.44
CA ASP A 198 -23.17 2.00 26.82
C ASP A 198 -22.63 0.56 26.84
N VAL A 199 -21.93 0.20 25.79
CA VAL A 199 -21.20 -1.05 25.64
C VAL A 199 -19.73 -0.75 25.84
N LEU A 200 -19.14 -1.41 26.83
CA LEU A 200 -17.79 -1.14 27.27
C LEU A 200 -16.81 -2.14 26.65
N ALA A 201 -15.59 -1.66 26.34
CA ALA A 201 -14.49 -2.51 25.91
C ALA A 201 -14.10 -3.50 27.03
N PRO A 202 -14.09 -4.82 26.78
CA PRO A 202 -13.73 -5.82 27.78
C PRO A 202 -12.25 -5.75 28.17
N LEU A 203 -11.38 -5.34 27.23
CA LEU A 203 -9.93 -5.16 27.42
C LEU A 203 -9.41 -3.98 26.60
N SER A 204 -8.18 -3.57 26.86
CA SER A 204 -7.51 -2.53 26.09
C SER A 204 -7.01 -3.09 24.77
N GLY A 205 -7.23 -2.36 23.67
CA GLY A 205 -6.82 -2.81 22.34
C GLY A 205 -7.38 -1.93 21.23
N TYR A 206 -7.50 -2.51 20.04
CA TYR A 206 -8.07 -1.85 18.86
C TYR A 206 -9.51 -2.31 18.64
N TYR A 207 -10.43 -1.37 18.58
CA TYR A 207 -11.85 -1.66 18.33
C TYR A 207 -12.09 -1.95 16.85
N ILE A 208 -12.84 -3.01 16.55
CA ILE A 208 -13.28 -3.38 15.21
C ILE A 208 -14.75 -3.78 15.27
N SER A 209 -15.60 -3.09 14.51
CA SER A 209 -17.03 -3.36 14.45
C SER A 209 -17.36 -4.62 13.62
N ASN A 210 -16.52 -4.92 12.62
CA ASN A 210 -16.73 -6.04 11.71
C ASN A 210 -16.27 -7.37 12.31
N LEU A 211 -17.15 -8.37 12.23
CA LEU A 211 -16.90 -9.74 12.68
C LEU A 211 -16.98 -10.70 11.49
N ASP A 212 -15.99 -11.57 11.38
CA ASP A 212 -15.89 -12.54 10.29
C ASP A 212 -16.17 -13.99 10.76
N GLY A 213 -16.35 -14.20 12.06
CA GLY A 213 -16.63 -15.52 12.66
C GLY A 213 -15.39 -16.39 12.81
N TYR A 214 -14.19 -15.87 12.56
CA TYR A 214 -12.93 -16.60 12.71
C TYR A 214 -12.11 -16.16 13.92
N GLU A 215 -12.64 -15.28 14.77
CA GLU A 215 -11.96 -14.73 15.94
C GLU A 215 -11.41 -15.81 16.89
N ASN A 216 -12.13 -16.92 16.99
CA ASN A 216 -11.72 -18.09 17.77
C ASN A 216 -11.22 -19.26 16.89
N ALA A 217 -10.71 -18.95 15.67
CA ALA A 217 -10.26 -20.00 14.76
C ALA A 217 -9.05 -20.75 15.32
N MET A 218 -8.11 -20.03 15.93
CA MET A 218 -6.93 -20.56 16.59
C MET A 218 -6.62 -19.72 17.84
N ASP A 219 -6.19 -20.40 18.91
CA ASP A 219 -5.72 -19.72 20.12
C ASP A 219 -4.40 -18.97 19.82
N TYR A 220 -4.44 -17.65 19.90
CA TYR A 220 -3.31 -16.76 19.68
C TYR A 220 -2.08 -17.13 20.51
N ASN A 221 -2.30 -17.58 21.76
CA ASN A 221 -1.22 -17.92 22.69
C ASN A 221 -0.59 -19.29 22.43
N LYS A 222 -1.13 -20.08 21.48
CA LYS A 222 -0.64 -21.42 21.14
C LYS A 222 0.00 -21.51 19.75
N ILE A 223 0.51 -20.40 19.26
CA ILE A 223 1.22 -20.37 17.95
C ILE A 223 2.47 -21.26 17.97
N SER A 224 3.12 -21.42 19.13
CA SER A 224 4.27 -22.32 19.32
C SER A 224 3.94 -23.79 19.06
N ASP A 225 2.67 -24.18 19.19
CA ASP A 225 2.17 -25.55 18.98
C ASP A 225 1.71 -25.79 17.53
N LEU A 226 2.11 -24.92 16.60
CA LEU A 226 1.73 -25.00 15.20
C LEU A 226 2.23 -26.30 14.57
N THR A 227 1.34 -26.97 13.83
CA THR A 227 1.64 -28.15 13.00
C THR A 227 1.00 -27.98 11.64
N VAL A 228 1.46 -28.74 10.63
CA VAL A 228 0.87 -28.71 9.27
C VAL A 228 -0.63 -29.01 9.34
N SER A 229 -1.04 -30.05 10.07
CA SER A 229 -2.47 -30.39 10.19
C SER A 229 -3.32 -29.30 10.87
N LYS A 230 -2.76 -28.56 11.86
CA LYS A 230 -3.48 -27.43 12.48
C LYS A 230 -3.62 -26.29 11.50
N ALA A 231 -2.56 -25.97 10.74
CA ALA A 231 -2.57 -24.91 9.75
C ALA A 231 -3.56 -25.21 8.60
N GLU A 232 -3.54 -26.42 8.04
CA GLU A 232 -4.48 -26.83 6.98
C GLU A 232 -5.93 -26.71 7.44
N LYS A 233 -6.22 -27.14 8.69
CA LYS A 233 -7.56 -27.00 9.28
C LYS A 233 -8.03 -25.55 9.42
N LEU A 234 -7.14 -24.56 9.56
CA LEU A 234 -7.54 -23.15 9.58
C LEU A 234 -8.17 -22.72 8.25
N PHE A 235 -7.60 -23.17 7.13
CA PHE A 235 -8.11 -22.84 5.80
C PHE A 235 -9.43 -23.57 5.45
N GLU A 236 -9.69 -24.72 6.11
CA GLU A 236 -10.92 -25.48 5.94
C GLU A 236 -12.03 -25.06 6.92
N LYS A 237 -11.68 -24.28 7.96
CA LYS A 237 -12.63 -23.88 9.00
C LYS A 237 -13.72 -23.00 8.42
N LYS A 238 -14.95 -23.21 8.86
CA LYS A 238 -16.07 -22.32 8.53
C LYS A 238 -16.21 -21.25 9.59
N PRO A 239 -16.73 -20.06 9.22
CA PRO A 239 -16.99 -19.00 10.18
C PRO A 239 -17.96 -19.48 11.27
N GLY A 240 -17.70 -19.09 12.50
CA GLY A 240 -18.58 -19.31 13.64
C GLY A 240 -19.79 -18.38 13.63
N ASP A 241 -20.76 -18.68 14.51
CA ASP A 241 -21.90 -17.80 14.74
C ASP A 241 -21.45 -16.58 15.56
N VAL A 242 -21.68 -15.38 14.99
CA VAL A 242 -21.40 -14.09 15.63
C VAL A 242 -22.66 -13.35 16.08
N SER A 243 -23.82 -14.01 16.02
CA SER A 243 -25.09 -13.44 16.47
C SER A 243 -25.01 -13.01 17.94
N GLY A 244 -25.46 -11.82 18.25
CA GLY A 244 -25.37 -11.22 19.58
C GLY A 244 -24.01 -10.62 19.95
N GLN A 245 -23.09 -10.57 19.00
CA GLN A 245 -21.82 -9.85 19.13
C GLN A 245 -21.93 -8.49 18.42
N MET A 246 -21.24 -7.47 18.93
CA MET A 246 -21.31 -6.10 18.43
C MET A 246 -20.01 -5.63 17.78
N GLY A 247 -18.97 -6.44 17.85
CA GLY A 247 -17.65 -6.13 17.43
C GLY A 247 -16.64 -6.96 18.22
N LYS A 248 -15.38 -6.60 18.05
CA LYS A 248 -14.24 -7.24 18.75
C LYS A 248 -13.22 -6.20 19.18
N ILE A 249 -12.43 -6.57 20.18
CA ILE A 249 -11.19 -5.87 20.51
C ILE A 249 -10.02 -6.75 20.10
N VAL A 250 -9.08 -6.17 19.36
CA VAL A 250 -7.78 -6.77 19.08
C VAL A 250 -6.80 -6.30 20.14
N GLY A 251 -6.49 -7.19 21.10
CA GLY A 251 -5.77 -6.84 22.33
C GLY A 251 -4.27 -6.57 22.11
N SER A 252 -3.67 -7.14 21.08
CA SER A 252 -2.25 -7.02 20.79
C SER A 252 -1.98 -6.33 19.46
N TYR A 253 -0.88 -5.54 19.39
CA TYR A 253 -0.35 -5.02 18.14
C TYR A 253 0.41 -6.11 17.33
N LYS A 254 0.82 -7.21 18.01
CA LYS A 254 1.46 -8.37 17.38
C LYS A 254 0.38 -9.32 16.88
N TRP A 255 0.54 -9.77 15.65
CA TRP A 255 -0.33 -10.78 15.03
C TRP A 255 0.50 -11.71 14.16
N TYR A 256 -0.11 -12.82 13.75
CA TYR A 256 0.57 -13.88 13.02
C TYR A 256 -0.07 -14.13 11.67
N LEU A 257 0.78 -14.43 10.67
CA LEU A 257 0.43 -15.00 9.38
C LEU A 257 0.81 -16.46 9.41
N VAL A 258 -0.19 -17.33 9.36
CA VAL A 258 0.01 -18.79 9.32
C VAL A 258 -0.15 -19.26 7.89
N THR A 259 0.85 -19.97 7.37
CA THR A 259 0.84 -20.52 6.02
C THR A 259 1.36 -21.94 6.00
N VAL A 260 1.12 -22.67 4.89
CA VAL A 260 1.69 -23.98 4.62
C VAL A 260 2.45 -23.93 3.29
N MET A 261 3.67 -24.44 3.29
CA MET A 261 4.53 -24.46 2.11
C MET A 261 5.31 -25.77 2.00
N ASP A 262 5.92 -26.01 0.85
CA ASP A 262 6.83 -27.15 0.68
C ASP A 262 8.04 -27.02 1.61
N SER A 263 8.47 -28.13 2.22
CA SER A 263 9.54 -28.16 3.22
C SER A 263 10.89 -27.66 2.67
N LYS A 264 11.12 -27.74 1.37
CA LYS A 264 12.33 -27.21 0.72
C LYS A 264 12.53 -25.70 0.97
N TYR A 265 11.46 -24.92 1.06
CA TYR A 265 11.54 -23.48 1.30
C TYR A 265 11.88 -23.15 2.75
N SER A 266 11.55 -24.03 3.70
CA SER A 266 11.91 -23.82 5.11
C SER A 266 13.42 -23.87 5.35
N LEU A 267 14.17 -24.45 4.42
CA LEU A 267 15.65 -24.46 4.49
C LEU A 267 16.28 -23.09 4.19
N LEU A 268 15.50 -22.17 3.62
CA LEU A 268 15.91 -20.81 3.28
C LEU A 268 15.61 -19.79 4.37
N MET A 269 15.07 -20.24 5.53
CA MET A 269 14.70 -19.37 6.64
C MET A 269 14.94 -20.05 7.99
N SER A 270 15.04 -19.25 9.05
CA SER A 270 15.23 -19.73 10.42
C SER A 270 14.28 -19.01 11.38
N GLU A 271 13.87 -19.69 12.47
CA GLU A 271 13.08 -19.03 13.52
C GLU A 271 13.84 -17.83 14.08
N GLY A 272 13.15 -16.69 14.22
CA GLY A 272 13.72 -15.39 14.64
C GLY A 272 14.25 -14.53 13.49
N GLU A 273 14.34 -15.06 12.27
CA GLU A 273 14.82 -14.30 11.11
C GLU A 273 13.78 -13.27 10.64
N LYS A 274 14.26 -12.09 10.26
CA LYS A 274 13.43 -11.05 9.64
C LYS A 274 13.32 -11.31 8.16
N MET A 275 12.10 -11.29 7.66
CA MET A 275 11.77 -11.43 6.25
C MET A 275 10.85 -10.30 5.81
N LYS A 276 10.60 -10.22 4.51
CA LYS A 276 9.64 -9.28 3.92
C LYS A 276 8.53 -10.06 3.25
N ILE A 277 7.33 -9.53 3.33
CA ILE A 277 6.18 -10.01 2.57
C ILE A 277 5.56 -8.88 1.80
N ASN A 278 4.97 -9.20 0.65
CA ASN A 278 4.07 -8.31 -0.07
C ASN A 278 2.64 -8.83 0.08
N MET A 279 1.68 -7.93 0.11
CA MET A 279 0.24 -8.22 0.08
C MET A 279 -0.36 -7.50 -1.13
N PRO A 280 -0.35 -8.13 -2.33
CA PRO A 280 -0.67 -7.45 -3.59
C PRO A 280 -2.07 -6.85 -3.63
N TYR A 281 -3.06 -7.53 -3.02
CA TYR A 281 -4.44 -7.07 -2.98
C TYR A 281 -4.59 -5.68 -2.31
N TYR A 282 -3.80 -5.41 -1.27
CA TYR A 282 -3.81 -4.13 -0.54
C TYR A 282 -2.72 -3.17 -1.01
N GLY A 283 -1.89 -3.54 -1.98
CA GLY A 283 -0.76 -2.75 -2.43
C GLY A 283 0.38 -2.63 -1.41
N PHE A 284 0.37 -3.44 -0.34
CA PHE A 284 1.43 -3.43 0.67
C PHE A 284 2.66 -4.15 0.14
N LYS A 285 3.79 -3.47 0.18
CA LYS A 285 5.10 -3.99 -0.27
C LYS A 285 6.11 -3.93 0.88
N ASN A 286 6.96 -4.95 0.93
CA ASN A 286 8.09 -5.01 1.87
C ASN A 286 7.66 -4.89 3.35
N VAL A 287 6.51 -5.47 3.71
CA VAL A 287 6.06 -5.53 5.11
C VAL A 287 7.03 -6.41 5.89
N GLU A 288 7.69 -5.85 6.90
CA GLU A 288 8.61 -6.63 7.75
C GLU A 288 7.85 -7.61 8.64
N VAL A 289 8.28 -8.87 8.60
CA VAL A 289 7.79 -9.95 9.46
C VAL A 289 8.96 -10.71 10.05
N VAL A 290 8.69 -11.42 11.15
CA VAL A 290 9.67 -12.30 11.80
C VAL A 290 9.16 -13.73 11.71
N VAL A 291 10.01 -14.67 11.33
CA VAL A 291 9.70 -16.11 11.39
C VAL A 291 9.53 -16.51 12.84
N GLU A 292 8.31 -16.66 13.31
CA GLU A 292 8.01 -16.96 14.71
C GLU A 292 8.09 -18.46 15.00
N LYS A 293 7.57 -19.28 14.09
CA LYS A 293 7.55 -20.74 14.23
C LYS A 293 7.61 -21.44 12.90
N ILE A 294 8.44 -22.47 12.81
CA ILE A 294 8.46 -23.46 11.72
C ILE A 294 8.07 -24.81 12.33
N SER A 295 7.04 -25.44 11.80
CA SER A 295 6.60 -26.75 12.29
C SER A 295 7.56 -27.86 11.85
N THR A 296 7.43 -29.04 12.46
CA THR A 296 8.02 -30.27 11.91
C THR A 296 7.43 -30.58 10.54
N THR A 297 8.25 -31.14 9.67
CA THR A 297 7.81 -31.56 8.31
C THR A 297 6.81 -32.70 8.40
N GLN A 298 5.72 -32.58 7.63
CA GLN A 298 4.70 -33.61 7.46
C GLN A 298 4.29 -33.65 5.97
N ASN A 299 4.42 -34.81 5.33
CA ASN A 299 4.11 -35.01 3.90
C ASN A 299 4.78 -33.97 2.99
N ASP A 300 6.09 -33.75 3.16
CA ASP A 300 6.91 -32.78 2.44
C ASP A 300 6.46 -31.32 2.59
N LYS A 301 5.61 -31.03 3.56
CA LYS A 301 5.13 -29.68 3.90
C LYS A 301 5.58 -29.27 5.28
N VAL A 302 5.65 -27.96 5.48
CA VAL A 302 5.81 -27.29 6.78
C VAL A 302 4.75 -26.22 6.93
N ALA A 303 4.30 -26.01 8.16
CA ALA A 303 3.53 -24.84 8.52
C ALA A 303 4.47 -23.79 9.11
N VAL A 304 4.34 -22.55 8.68
CA VAL A 304 5.14 -21.43 9.16
C VAL A 304 4.22 -20.35 9.69
N ALA A 305 4.56 -19.81 10.85
CA ALA A 305 3.95 -18.62 11.40
C ALA A 305 4.94 -17.46 11.33
N PHE A 306 4.56 -16.40 10.64
CA PHE A 306 5.27 -15.14 10.65
C PHE A 306 4.58 -14.19 11.61
N SER A 307 5.33 -13.43 12.43
CA SER A 307 4.76 -12.37 13.26
C SER A 307 4.99 -11.00 12.63
N CYS A 308 3.98 -10.14 12.73
CA CYS A 308 4.04 -8.72 12.38
C CYS A 308 3.68 -7.88 13.61
N ASN A 309 4.35 -6.74 13.79
CA ASN A 309 4.14 -5.85 14.93
C ASN A 309 3.46 -4.53 14.54
N MET A 310 2.90 -4.45 13.33
CA MET A 310 2.14 -3.30 12.86
C MET A 310 0.66 -3.61 12.91
N MET A 311 -0.14 -2.76 13.58
CA MET A 311 -1.59 -2.91 13.63
C MET A 311 -2.25 -1.61 13.17
N ASN A 312 -3.21 -1.74 12.29
CA ASN A 312 -4.13 -0.69 11.86
C ASN A 312 -5.48 -1.31 11.50
N GLU A 313 -6.44 -0.51 11.11
CA GLU A 313 -7.78 -0.96 10.70
C GLU A 313 -7.73 -2.01 9.59
N THR A 314 -6.87 -1.82 8.57
CA THR A 314 -6.75 -2.74 7.46
C THR A 314 -6.28 -4.12 7.92
N TYR A 315 -5.16 -4.18 8.68
CA TYR A 315 -4.66 -5.46 9.22
C TYR A 315 -5.65 -6.12 10.18
N ALA A 316 -6.42 -5.32 10.92
CA ALA A 316 -7.42 -5.83 11.85
C ALA A 316 -8.64 -6.47 11.16
N ASN A 317 -8.92 -6.10 9.92
CA ASN A 317 -10.02 -6.64 9.10
C ASN A 317 -9.62 -7.78 8.16
N MET A 318 -8.32 -7.99 7.91
CA MET A 318 -7.83 -9.10 7.09
C MET A 318 -8.05 -10.44 7.77
N ARG A 319 -8.27 -11.53 7.00
CA ARG A 319 -8.36 -12.88 7.57
C ARG A 319 -7.58 -13.92 6.77
N THR A 320 -7.86 -14.05 5.50
CA THR A 320 -7.14 -14.98 4.63
C THR A 320 -6.68 -14.19 3.41
N GLU A 321 -5.37 -14.15 3.20
CA GLU A 321 -4.75 -13.30 2.21
C GLU A 321 -3.76 -14.07 1.35
N ASP A 322 -3.70 -13.71 0.08
CA ASP A 322 -2.62 -14.14 -0.80
C ASP A 322 -1.43 -13.20 -0.57
N ILE A 323 -0.29 -13.78 -0.20
CA ILE A 323 0.94 -13.06 0.11
C ILE A 323 2.08 -13.53 -0.78
N GLU A 324 3.07 -12.68 -0.98
CA GLU A 324 4.34 -13.04 -1.60
C GLU A 324 5.44 -12.95 -0.54
N LEU A 325 6.03 -14.10 -0.19
CA LEU A 325 7.19 -14.15 0.70
C LEU A 325 8.45 -13.86 -0.09
N VAL A 326 9.18 -12.83 0.30
CA VAL A 326 10.41 -12.39 -0.39
C VAL A 326 11.61 -13.04 0.27
N PHE A 327 12.34 -13.86 -0.47
CA PHE A 327 13.58 -14.49 -0.01
C PHE A 327 14.79 -13.63 -0.29
N LYS A 328 14.82 -12.99 -1.46
CA LYS A 328 15.98 -12.19 -1.88
C LYS A 328 15.56 -11.04 -2.78
N GLU A 329 16.26 -9.93 -2.63
CA GLU A 329 16.12 -8.76 -3.47
C GLU A 329 17.39 -8.55 -4.27
N TYR A 330 17.24 -8.25 -5.55
CA TYR A 330 18.33 -7.94 -6.46
C TYR A 330 18.12 -6.52 -6.98
N THR A 331 19.07 -5.64 -6.75
CA THR A 331 19.04 -4.27 -7.27
C THR A 331 20.06 -4.13 -8.38
N GLY A 332 19.62 -3.72 -9.56
CA GLY A 332 20.49 -3.59 -10.72
C GLY A 332 19.79 -2.94 -11.90
N TYR A 333 20.50 -2.93 -13.03
CA TYR A 333 19.96 -2.45 -14.28
C TYR A 333 19.34 -3.59 -15.06
N LYS A 334 18.06 -3.44 -15.43
CA LYS A 334 17.37 -4.41 -16.27
C LYS A 334 17.85 -4.31 -17.70
N ILE A 335 18.40 -5.40 -18.22
CA ILE A 335 18.99 -5.47 -19.55
C ILE A 335 18.37 -6.65 -20.29
N ASN A 336 17.95 -6.44 -21.53
CA ASN A 336 17.46 -7.51 -22.39
C ASN A 336 18.57 -8.54 -22.63
N SER A 337 18.30 -9.83 -22.40
CA SER A 337 19.27 -10.92 -22.54
C SER A 337 19.91 -10.97 -23.94
N SER A 338 19.17 -10.52 -24.99
CA SER A 338 19.67 -10.44 -26.36
C SER A 338 20.76 -9.38 -26.56
N ALA A 339 20.90 -8.41 -25.65
CA ALA A 339 21.93 -7.36 -25.72
C ALA A 339 23.27 -7.80 -25.13
N ILE A 340 23.31 -8.93 -24.40
CA ILE A 340 24.54 -9.44 -23.79
C ILE A 340 25.39 -10.13 -24.83
N ARG A 341 26.69 -9.85 -24.76
CA ARG A 341 27.71 -10.50 -25.58
C ARG A 341 28.79 -11.10 -24.69
N ARG A 342 29.37 -12.21 -25.14
CA ARG A 342 30.46 -12.84 -24.43
C ARG A 342 31.76 -12.50 -25.13
N GLU A 343 32.69 -11.88 -24.42
CA GLU A 343 33.97 -11.42 -24.93
C GLU A 343 35.12 -11.88 -24.03
N LYS A 344 36.34 -11.73 -24.48
CA LYS A 344 37.54 -12.03 -23.66
C LYS A 344 38.12 -10.72 -23.15
N ASP A 345 38.36 -10.67 -21.83
CA ASP A 345 39.07 -9.54 -21.20
C ASP A 345 40.57 -9.54 -21.62
N GLU A 346 41.27 -8.52 -21.18
CA GLU A 346 42.71 -8.35 -21.45
C GLU A 346 43.58 -9.55 -20.97
N LYS A 347 43.04 -10.36 -20.06
CA LYS A 347 43.70 -11.57 -19.51
C LYS A 347 43.25 -12.85 -20.21
N GLY A 348 42.39 -12.75 -21.22
CA GLY A 348 41.85 -13.87 -21.98
C GLY A 348 40.73 -14.64 -21.29
N LYS A 349 40.19 -14.13 -20.19
CA LYS A 349 39.03 -14.69 -19.48
C LYS A 349 37.73 -14.25 -20.17
N GLU A 350 36.80 -15.17 -20.37
CA GLU A 350 35.46 -14.87 -20.87
C GLU A 350 34.69 -14.04 -19.84
N VAL A 351 34.10 -12.92 -20.29
CA VAL A 351 33.28 -11.98 -19.51
C VAL A 351 32.05 -11.63 -20.31
N ASP A 352 30.94 -11.35 -19.60
CA ASP A 352 29.74 -10.87 -20.20
C ASP A 352 29.81 -9.32 -20.31
N VAL A 353 29.49 -8.80 -21.50
CA VAL A 353 29.54 -7.36 -21.78
C VAL A 353 28.25 -6.88 -22.43
N VAL A 354 27.96 -5.61 -22.20
CA VAL A 354 26.94 -4.86 -22.95
C VAL A 354 27.57 -3.66 -23.64
N TYR A 355 27.01 -3.27 -24.77
CA TYR A 355 27.46 -2.08 -25.48
C TYR A 355 26.59 -0.88 -25.11
N ILE A 356 27.21 0.13 -24.52
CA ILE A 356 26.54 1.37 -24.10
C ILE A 356 26.79 2.43 -25.17
N LEU A 357 25.72 3.01 -25.73
CA LEU A 357 25.78 4.12 -26.65
C LEU A 357 25.74 5.45 -25.88
N ARG A 358 26.79 6.26 -26.01
CA ARG A 358 26.83 7.65 -25.50
C ARG A 358 27.07 8.60 -26.67
N GLY A 359 26.01 9.30 -27.08
CA GLY A 359 26.03 10.04 -28.35
C GLY A 359 26.23 9.08 -29.51
N ASP A 360 27.30 9.26 -30.31
CA ASP A 360 27.65 8.40 -31.45
C ASP A 360 28.73 7.36 -31.10
N ILE A 361 29.14 7.27 -29.85
CA ILE A 361 30.25 6.38 -29.41
C ILE A 361 29.65 5.19 -28.66
N MET A 362 30.00 4.01 -29.15
CA MET A 362 29.65 2.73 -28.54
C MET A 362 30.83 2.20 -27.71
N ASN A 363 30.58 1.88 -26.44
CA ASN A 363 31.59 1.35 -25.53
C ASN A 363 31.11 0.02 -24.94
N ALA A 364 31.97 -1.00 -24.97
CA ALA A 364 31.75 -2.24 -24.27
C ALA A 364 31.91 -2.02 -22.75
N ARG A 365 30.98 -2.54 -21.96
CA ARG A 365 31.04 -2.52 -20.51
C ARG A 365 30.84 -3.93 -19.96
N VAL A 366 31.80 -4.38 -19.16
CA VAL A 366 31.70 -5.66 -18.45
C VAL A 366 30.59 -5.53 -17.40
N ILE A 367 29.75 -6.55 -17.31
CA ILE A 367 28.62 -6.67 -16.37
C ILE A 367 28.76 -7.96 -15.58
N ASP A 368 28.16 -7.93 -14.38
CA ASP A 368 27.93 -9.10 -13.55
C ASP A 368 26.42 -9.37 -13.54
N ILE A 369 26.02 -10.56 -13.99
CA ILE A 369 24.62 -10.99 -13.98
C ILE A 369 24.29 -11.44 -12.56
N ILE A 370 23.40 -10.69 -11.88
CA ILE A 370 22.97 -10.98 -10.51
C ILE A 370 21.62 -11.67 -10.44
N TYR A 371 20.82 -11.55 -11.51
CA TYR A 371 19.50 -12.17 -11.68
C TYR A 371 19.29 -12.50 -13.16
N ASP A 372 18.69 -13.65 -13.46
CA ASP A 372 18.37 -14.08 -14.83
C ASP A 372 16.91 -14.56 -14.88
N ALA A 373 16.07 -13.80 -15.58
CA ALA A 373 14.66 -14.11 -15.82
C ALA A 373 14.42 -14.78 -17.19
N GLY A 374 15.50 -15.06 -17.98
CA GLY A 374 15.42 -15.59 -19.32
C GLY A 374 15.37 -14.51 -20.39
N ASP A 375 14.32 -13.69 -20.41
CA ASP A 375 14.16 -12.60 -21.38
C ASP A 375 15.01 -11.37 -21.03
N TYR A 376 15.32 -11.18 -19.76
CA TYR A 376 16.18 -10.12 -19.24
C TYR A 376 17.05 -10.60 -18.06
N VAL A 377 18.09 -9.82 -17.82
CA VAL A 377 18.98 -10.00 -16.68
C VAL A 377 19.07 -8.73 -15.86
#